data_482afc8585aae7a22f31d93665e14835
#
_entry.id   482afc8585aae7a22f31d93665e14835
#
_cell.length_a   1.000
_cell.length_b   1.000
_cell.length_c   1.000
_cell.angle_alpha   90.00
_cell.angle_beta   90.00
_cell.angle_gamma   90.00
#
_symmetry.space_group_name_H-M   'P 1'
#
loop_
_entity.id
_entity.type
_entity.pdbx_description
1 polymer ?
#
loop_
_entity_poly.entity_id
_entity_poly.type
_entity_poly.pdbx_seq_one_letter_code
_entity_poly.pdbx_strand_id
1 'polypeptide(L)'
;MKPEYLSIILVEPQGPINIGSVCRAMMNFGVTKLRLVNPTKHYKSLLAKKMALTAFTVLENALIFEDLQSALSDIQVAFGTTRRFGKYRKNFFTPADAAQKLNDAYQDVRSALVLGPEDTGLETKDLDLCQHFITIPTHDGYPSMNLSHAL
;
A
#
# COMPACT_ATOMS: atom_id res chain seq x y z
N MET A 1 -1.16 -12.07 -11.91
CA MET A 1 -1.76 -10.73 -11.68
C MET A 1 -1.22 -9.74 -12.69
N LYS A 2 -2.10 -9.07 -13.40
CA LYS A 2 -1.70 -8.03 -14.36
C LYS A 2 -1.44 -6.73 -13.61
N PRO A 3 -0.25 -6.12 -13.73
CA PRO A 3 0.08 -4.92 -12.97
C PRO A 3 -0.88 -3.75 -13.17
N GLU A 4 -1.49 -3.61 -14.34
CA GLU A 4 -2.44 -2.53 -14.62
C GLU A 4 -3.73 -2.60 -13.79
N TYR A 5 -4.03 -3.74 -13.19
CA TYR A 5 -5.18 -3.89 -12.31
C TYR A 5 -4.86 -3.67 -10.84
N LEU A 6 -3.58 -3.50 -10.51
CA LEU A 6 -3.15 -3.32 -9.12
C LEU A 6 -2.83 -1.85 -8.83
N SER A 7 -3.45 -1.32 -7.79
CA SER A 7 -3.13 0.00 -7.23
C SER A 7 -2.46 -0.17 -5.87
N ILE A 8 -1.48 0.68 -5.60
CA ILE A 8 -0.88 0.80 -4.27
C ILE A 8 -1.47 2.05 -3.64
N ILE A 9 -2.00 1.92 -2.44
CA ILE A 9 -2.61 3.02 -1.69
C ILE A 9 -1.83 3.21 -0.41
N LEU A 10 -1.28 4.41 -0.22
CA LEU A 10 -0.59 4.80 1.01
C LEU A 10 -1.51 5.74 1.79
N VAL A 11 -1.86 5.36 3.00
CA VAL A 11 -2.72 6.15 3.88
C VAL A 11 -1.84 6.98 4.81
N GLU A 12 -1.97 8.29 4.72
CA GLU A 12 -1.25 9.27 5.53
C GLU A 12 0.26 9.00 5.59
N PRO A 13 0.92 8.84 4.41
CA PRO A 13 2.36 8.63 4.40
C PRO A 13 3.08 9.87 4.94
N GLN A 14 4.01 9.67 5.86
CA GLN A 14 4.65 10.76 6.59
C GLN A 14 5.95 11.23 5.96
N GLY A 15 6.76 10.30 5.46
CA GLY A 15 8.10 10.61 4.98
C GLY A 15 8.22 10.66 3.46
N PRO A 16 8.70 11.77 2.87
CA PRO A 16 8.92 11.84 1.42
C PRO A 16 9.95 10.80 0.93
N ILE A 17 10.92 10.46 1.75
CA ILE A 17 11.92 9.42 1.42
C ILE A 17 11.24 8.07 1.24
N ASN A 18 10.33 7.71 2.13
CA ASN A 18 9.59 6.45 2.05
C ASN A 18 8.68 6.41 0.82
N ILE A 19 8.03 7.53 0.50
CA ILE A 19 7.19 7.63 -0.70
C ILE A 19 8.04 7.37 -1.96
N GLY A 20 9.19 8.01 -2.06
CA GLY A 20 10.11 7.80 -3.18
C GLY A 20 10.59 6.36 -3.29
N SER A 21 10.92 5.73 -2.17
CA SER A 21 11.34 4.33 -2.13
C SER A 21 10.22 3.38 -2.55
N VAL A 22 8.97 3.67 -2.18
CA VAL A 22 7.80 2.91 -2.62
C VAL A 22 7.64 3.01 -4.14
N CYS A 23 7.80 4.20 -4.71
CA CYS A 23 7.72 4.38 -6.16
C CYS A 23 8.76 3.50 -6.89
N ARG A 24 9.97 3.43 -6.37
CA ARG A 24 11.01 2.55 -6.94
C ARG A 24 10.63 1.08 -6.85
N ALA A 25 10.13 0.64 -5.70
CA ALA A 25 9.70 -0.74 -5.52
C ALA A 25 8.58 -1.09 -6.51
N MET A 26 7.59 -0.19 -6.66
CA MET A 26 6.51 -0.38 -7.62
C MET A 26 7.03 -0.54 -9.05
N MET A 27 7.93 0.35 -9.46
CA MET A 27 8.47 0.33 -10.82
C MET A 27 9.25 -0.95 -11.11
N ASN A 28 9.95 -1.50 -10.11
CA ASN A 28 10.68 -2.75 -10.27
C ASN A 28 9.78 -3.91 -10.70
N PHE A 29 8.50 -3.85 -10.36
CA PHE A 29 7.53 -4.90 -10.65
C PHE A 29 6.46 -4.47 -11.66
N GLY A 30 6.67 -3.33 -12.33
CA GLY A 30 5.75 -2.85 -13.36
C GLY A 30 4.43 -2.32 -12.85
N VAL A 31 4.33 -2.01 -11.55
CA VAL A 31 3.13 -1.42 -10.94
C VAL A 31 3.29 0.10 -10.96
N THR A 32 2.34 0.80 -11.55
CA THR A 32 2.45 2.26 -11.76
C THR A 32 1.32 3.07 -11.12
N LYS A 33 0.27 2.43 -10.63
CA LYS A 33 -0.89 3.13 -10.07
C LYS A 33 -0.71 3.36 -8.58
N LEU A 34 -0.36 4.59 -8.23
CA LEU A 34 -0.19 5.02 -6.84
C LEU A 34 -1.33 5.96 -6.45
N ARG A 35 -1.91 5.74 -5.30
CA ARG A 35 -2.91 6.61 -4.68
C ARG A 35 -2.42 7.00 -3.29
N LEU A 36 -2.53 8.28 -2.97
CA LEU A 36 -2.13 8.82 -1.67
C LEU A 36 -3.37 9.37 -0.96
N VAL A 37 -3.60 8.91 0.25
CA VAL A 37 -4.70 9.38 1.09
C VAL A 37 -4.13 10.36 2.12
N ASN A 38 -4.57 11.61 2.05
CA ASN A 38 -4.18 12.66 2.97
C ASN A 38 -2.66 12.73 3.21
N PRO A 39 -1.84 12.84 2.14
CA PRO A 39 -0.38 12.91 2.31
C PRO A 39 0.02 14.25 2.91
N THR A 40 1.24 14.32 3.48
CA THR A 40 1.80 15.59 3.94
C THR A 40 2.01 16.55 2.76
N LYS A 41 2.11 17.86 3.06
CA LYS A 41 2.30 18.89 2.02
C LYS A 41 3.54 18.69 1.15
N HIS A 42 4.55 18.02 1.69
CA HIS A 42 5.85 17.84 1.02
C HIS A 42 6.03 16.47 0.37
N TYR A 43 4.95 15.78 0.05
CA TYR A 43 5.03 14.44 -0.54
C TYR A 43 5.79 14.41 -1.87
N LYS A 44 5.82 15.52 -2.63
CA LYS A 44 6.59 15.66 -3.87
C LYS A 44 7.89 16.43 -3.68
N SER A 45 8.47 16.42 -2.48
CA SER A 45 9.68 17.18 -2.20
C SER A 45 10.89 16.67 -2.99
N LEU A 46 11.98 17.44 -2.95
CA LEU A 46 13.24 17.04 -3.56
C LEU A 46 13.75 15.70 -3.01
N LEU A 47 13.52 15.44 -1.73
CA LEU A 47 13.91 14.15 -1.13
C LEU A 47 13.14 12.99 -1.74
N ALA A 48 11.84 13.14 -1.96
CA ALA A 48 11.05 12.12 -2.64
C ALA A 48 11.55 11.88 -4.05
N LYS A 49 11.84 12.96 -4.78
CA LYS A 49 12.37 12.89 -6.13
C LYS A 49 13.72 12.16 -6.19
N LYS A 50 14.63 12.49 -5.27
CA LYS A 50 15.95 11.84 -5.18
C LYS A 50 15.82 10.34 -4.88
N MET A 51 14.93 9.96 -3.97
CA MET A 51 14.72 8.56 -3.60
C MET A 51 13.99 7.78 -4.69
N ALA A 52 13.10 8.42 -5.42
CA ALA A 52 12.35 7.77 -6.50
C ALA A 52 13.19 7.58 -7.78
N LEU A 53 14.17 8.45 -8.02
CA LEU A 53 14.98 8.46 -9.26
C LEU A 53 14.06 8.50 -10.50
N THR A 54 14.25 7.59 -11.45
CA THR A 54 13.41 7.51 -12.66
C THR A 54 11.96 7.11 -12.35
N ALA A 55 11.69 6.51 -11.20
CA ALA A 55 10.34 6.17 -10.77
C ALA A 55 9.53 7.38 -10.27
N PHE A 56 10.09 8.59 -10.30
CA PHE A 56 9.37 9.81 -9.89
C PHE A 56 8.10 10.03 -10.71
N THR A 57 8.05 9.54 -11.95
CA THR A 57 6.84 9.59 -12.77
C THR A 57 5.63 8.93 -12.11
N VAL A 58 5.85 7.86 -11.33
CA VAL A 58 4.79 7.22 -10.57
C VAL A 58 4.19 8.20 -9.56
N LEU A 59 5.04 8.95 -8.87
CA LEU A 59 4.60 9.97 -7.91
C LEU A 59 3.90 11.15 -8.60
N GLU A 60 4.42 11.60 -9.74
CA GLU A 60 3.80 12.70 -10.51
C GLU A 60 2.38 12.34 -10.96
N ASN A 61 2.14 11.08 -11.29
CA ASN A 61 0.85 10.61 -11.76
C ASN A 61 -0.04 10.06 -10.64
N ALA A 62 0.40 10.15 -9.39
CA ALA A 62 -0.38 9.66 -8.25
C ALA A 62 -1.69 10.43 -8.09
N LEU A 63 -2.75 9.71 -7.77
CA LEU A 63 -4.03 10.31 -7.44
C LEU A 63 -4.08 10.59 -5.94
N ILE A 64 -4.61 11.75 -5.58
CA ILE A 64 -4.67 12.23 -4.19
C ILE A 64 -6.12 12.20 -3.73
N PHE A 65 -6.35 11.64 -2.54
CA PHE A 65 -7.67 11.53 -1.93
C PHE A 65 -7.65 12.04 -0.50
N GLU A 66 -8.79 12.53 -0.02
CA GLU A 66 -8.93 13.00 1.36
C GLU A 66 -9.10 11.86 2.35
N ASP A 67 -9.73 10.76 1.93
CA ASP A 67 -9.97 9.59 2.78
C ASP A 67 -9.84 8.28 1.98
N LEU A 68 -9.73 7.19 2.70
CA LEU A 68 -9.57 5.87 2.09
C LEU A 68 -10.83 5.42 1.34
N GLN A 69 -12.00 5.76 1.84
CA GLN A 69 -13.26 5.37 1.19
C GLN A 69 -13.31 5.91 -0.24
N SER A 70 -12.94 7.17 -0.43
CA SER A 70 -12.86 7.78 -1.76
C SER A 70 -11.81 7.12 -2.64
N ALA A 71 -10.65 6.79 -2.05
CA ALA A 71 -9.56 6.15 -2.78
C ALA A 71 -9.92 4.73 -3.22
N LEU A 72 -10.88 4.09 -2.58
CA LEU A 72 -11.34 2.73 -2.90
C LEU A 72 -12.61 2.68 -3.75
N SER A 73 -13.16 3.83 -4.16
CA SER A 73 -14.48 3.90 -4.80
C SER A 73 -14.59 3.06 -6.07
N ASP A 74 -13.51 2.91 -6.83
CA ASP A 74 -13.47 2.12 -8.06
C ASP A 74 -12.67 0.81 -7.90
N ILE A 75 -12.28 0.45 -6.68
CA ILE A 75 -11.54 -0.77 -6.37
C ILE A 75 -12.54 -1.86 -5.95
N GLN A 76 -12.36 -3.04 -6.51
CA GLN A 76 -13.27 -4.17 -6.27
C GLN A 76 -12.82 -5.01 -5.08
N VAL A 77 -11.51 -5.14 -4.85
CA VAL A 77 -10.98 -5.85 -3.70
C VAL A 77 -9.76 -5.14 -3.14
N ALA A 78 -9.71 -4.97 -1.82
CA ALA A 78 -8.61 -4.32 -1.13
C ALA A 78 -8.00 -5.24 -0.09
N PHE A 79 -6.67 -5.29 -0.07
CA PHE A 79 -5.88 -5.99 0.92
C PHE A 79 -5.22 -4.96 1.82
N GLY A 80 -5.58 -4.92 3.08
CA GLY A 80 -4.97 -4.01 4.05
C GLY A 80 -3.84 -4.68 4.81
N THR A 81 -2.72 -4.00 4.95
CA THR A 81 -1.60 -4.51 5.73
C THR A 81 -1.78 -4.18 7.20
N THR A 82 -1.47 -5.13 8.08
CA THR A 82 -1.58 -4.92 9.52
C THR A 82 -0.63 -5.85 10.28
N ARG A 83 -0.14 -5.38 11.42
CA ARG A 83 0.58 -6.20 12.39
C ARG A 83 -0.35 -6.75 13.46
N ARG A 84 -1.60 -6.26 13.49
CA ARG A 84 -2.55 -6.57 14.55
C ARG A 84 -3.52 -7.65 14.10
N PHE A 85 -3.63 -8.69 14.89
CA PHE A 85 -4.67 -9.69 14.73
C PHE A 85 -5.89 -9.20 15.51
N GLY A 86 -6.84 -8.57 14.81
CA GLY A 86 -8.08 -8.15 15.42
C GLY A 86 -8.93 -9.35 15.81
N LYS A 87 -9.62 -9.26 16.96
CA LYS A 87 -10.42 -10.34 17.54
C LYS A 87 -11.50 -10.86 16.57
N TYR A 88 -11.94 -10.05 15.62
CA TYR A 88 -13.02 -10.36 14.69
C TYR A 88 -12.60 -10.44 13.23
N ARG A 89 -11.31 -10.34 12.93
CA ARG A 89 -10.81 -10.42 11.56
C ARG A 89 -10.40 -11.84 11.24
N LYS A 90 -10.95 -12.40 10.17
CA LYS A 90 -10.76 -13.81 9.83
C LYS A 90 -9.97 -14.08 8.56
N ASN A 91 -9.71 -13.07 7.72
CA ASN A 91 -9.11 -13.27 6.39
C ASN A 91 -7.69 -12.73 6.33
N PHE A 92 -6.81 -13.31 7.18
CA PHE A 92 -5.39 -12.99 7.18
C PHE A 92 -4.62 -13.84 6.20
N PHE A 93 -3.75 -13.19 5.44
CA PHE A 93 -2.85 -13.83 4.50
C PHE A 93 -1.42 -13.43 4.84
N THR A 94 -0.47 -14.36 4.59
CA THR A 94 0.93 -13.98 4.42
C THR A 94 1.08 -13.27 3.08
N PRO A 95 2.18 -12.53 2.83
CA PRO A 95 2.40 -11.94 1.50
C PRO A 95 2.34 -12.95 0.37
N ALA A 96 2.92 -14.14 0.57
CA ALA A 96 2.90 -15.20 -0.43
C ALA A 96 1.49 -15.69 -0.73
N ASP A 97 0.67 -15.90 0.30
CA ASP A 97 -0.72 -16.34 0.16
C ASP A 97 -1.58 -15.26 -0.50
N ALA A 98 -1.35 -13.99 -0.17
CA ALA A 98 -2.04 -12.88 -0.80
C ALA A 98 -1.72 -12.81 -2.28
N ALA A 99 -0.46 -12.96 -2.66
CA ALA A 99 -0.03 -12.99 -4.06
C ALA A 99 -0.70 -14.15 -4.80
N GLN A 100 -0.78 -15.31 -4.18
CA GLN A 100 -1.46 -16.48 -4.75
C GLN A 100 -2.94 -16.18 -4.98
N LYS A 101 -3.61 -15.57 -4.02
CA LYS A 101 -5.02 -15.19 -4.12
C LYS A 101 -5.26 -14.20 -5.25
N LEU A 102 -4.37 -13.21 -5.39
CA LEU A 102 -4.44 -12.23 -6.48
C LEU A 102 -4.30 -12.92 -7.84
N ASN A 103 -3.39 -13.87 -7.97
CA ASN A 103 -3.20 -14.60 -9.21
C ASN A 103 -4.37 -15.53 -9.54
N ASP A 104 -4.89 -16.24 -8.55
CA ASP A 104 -5.90 -17.27 -8.79
C ASP A 104 -7.30 -16.71 -8.95
N ALA A 105 -7.67 -15.71 -8.14
CA ALA A 105 -9.05 -15.23 -8.06
C ALA A 105 -9.27 -13.84 -8.63
N TYR A 106 -8.24 -12.99 -8.65
CA TYR A 106 -8.39 -11.56 -8.94
C TYR A 106 -7.53 -11.07 -10.10
N GLN A 107 -7.23 -11.91 -11.06
CA GLN A 107 -6.34 -11.58 -12.18
C GLN A 107 -6.81 -10.36 -12.99
N ASP A 108 -8.12 -10.27 -13.24
CA ASP A 108 -8.73 -9.19 -14.01
C ASP A 108 -9.64 -8.32 -13.15
N VAL A 109 -9.36 -8.25 -11.85
CA VAL A 109 -10.14 -7.50 -10.87
C VAL A 109 -9.32 -6.30 -10.40
N ARG A 110 -9.93 -5.12 -10.40
CA ARG A 110 -9.26 -3.92 -9.86
C ARG A 110 -9.03 -4.10 -8.37
N SER A 111 -7.77 -4.29 -8.03
CA SER A 111 -7.33 -4.62 -6.67
C SER A 111 -6.44 -3.53 -6.12
N ALA A 112 -6.37 -3.44 -4.80
CA ALA A 112 -5.48 -2.52 -4.12
C ALA A 112 -4.76 -3.18 -2.97
N LEU A 113 -3.49 -2.79 -2.78
CA LEU A 113 -2.74 -3.04 -1.56
C LEU A 113 -2.74 -1.72 -0.79
N VAL A 114 -3.21 -1.76 0.45
CA VAL A 114 -3.37 -0.58 1.29
C VAL A 114 -2.38 -0.65 2.45
N LEU A 115 -1.50 0.35 2.53
CA LEU A 115 -0.49 0.45 3.58
C LEU A 115 -0.73 1.73 4.39
N GLY A 116 -0.55 1.63 5.69
CA GLY A 116 -0.76 2.73 6.62
C GLY A 116 0.49 3.56 6.89
N PRO A 117 0.36 4.57 7.77
CA PRO A 117 1.49 5.38 8.21
C PRO A 117 2.61 4.52 8.78
N GLU A 118 3.84 4.98 8.62
CA GLU A 118 5.06 4.24 8.97
C GLU A 118 5.13 3.88 10.47
N ASP A 119 4.61 4.75 11.33
CA ASP A 119 4.71 4.58 12.78
C ASP A 119 3.55 3.78 13.39
N THR A 120 2.33 3.97 12.91
CA THR A 120 1.13 3.42 13.54
C THR A 120 0.43 2.31 12.73
N GLY A 121 0.71 2.24 11.41
CA GLY A 121 -0.03 1.35 10.52
C GLY A 121 -1.47 1.82 10.29
N LEU A 122 -2.26 1.00 9.64
CA LEU A 122 -3.67 1.32 9.36
C LEU A 122 -4.50 1.30 10.64
N GLU A 123 -5.39 2.28 10.77
CA GLU A 123 -6.37 2.30 11.84
C GLU A 123 -7.49 1.28 11.58
N THR A 124 -8.22 0.94 12.62
CA THR A 124 -9.34 -0.01 12.53
C THR A 124 -10.37 0.44 11.50
N LYS A 125 -10.70 1.73 11.46
CA LYS A 125 -11.66 2.27 10.48
C LYS A 125 -11.23 2.04 9.03
N ASP A 126 -9.92 2.09 8.77
CA ASP A 126 -9.37 1.84 7.43
C ASP A 126 -9.34 0.36 7.09
N LEU A 127 -8.98 -0.48 8.06
CA LEU A 127 -9.00 -1.93 7.89
C LEU A 127 -10.40 -2.45 7.63
N ASP A 128 -11.43 -1.83 8.21
CA ASP A 128 -12.82 -2.23 8.01
C ASP A 128 -13.29 -2.02 6.56
N LEU A 129 -12.59 -1.19 5.78
CA LEU A 129 -12.87 -0.97 4.36
C LEU A 129 -12.21 -2.01 3.45
N CYS A 130 -11.34 -2.86 3.99
CA CYS A 130 -10.62 -3.88 3.23
C CYS A 130 -11.31 -5.25 3.37
N GLN A 131 -11.28 -6.02 2.30
CA GLN A 131 -11.88 -7.36 2.27
C GLN A 131 -10.92 -8.42 2.81
N HIS A 132 -9.62 -8.21 2.65
CA HIS A 132 -8.59 -9.13 3.08
C HIS A 132 -7.49 -8.40 3.84
N PHE A 133 -6.71 -9.13 4.63
CA PHE A 133 -5.65 -8.55 5.44
C PHE A 133 -4.34 -9.31 5.22
N ILE A 134 -3.23 -8.57 5.13
CA ILE A 134 -1.90 -9.14 4.98
C ILE A 134 -1.10 -8.84 6.24
N THR A 135 -0.53 -9.87 6.82
CA THR A 135 0.43 -9.76 7.91
C THR A 135 1.77 -10.27 7.45
N ILE A 136 2.80 -9.43 7.58
CA ILE A 136 4.16 -9.80 7.22
C ILE A 136 4.82 -10.39 8.46
N PRO A 137 5.23 -11.67 8.45
CA PRO A 137 5.93 -12.25 9.59
C PRO A 137 7.26 -11.52 9.82
N THR A 138 7.48 -11.07 11.04
CA THR A 138 8.72 -10.42 11.46
C THR A 138 9.17 -11.04 12.78
N HIS A 139 10.41 -10.76 13.17
CA HIS A 139 10.92 -11.21 14.46
C HIS A 139 10.14 -10.51 15.60
N ASP A 140 9.74 -11.25 16.63
CA ASP A 140 8.93 -10.74 17.74
C ASP A 140 9.59 -9.55 18.46
N GLY A 141 10.91 -9.53 18.55
CA GLY A 141 11.67 -8.45 19.18
C GLY A 141 11.75 -7.18 18.33
N TYR A 142 11.46 -7.24 17.04
CA TYR A 142 11.51 -6.09 16.14
C TYR A 142 10.45 -6.20 15.06
N PRO A 143 9.17 -5.90 15.38
CA PRO A 143 8.06 -6.07 14.44
C PRO A 143 7.94 -4.95 13.40
N SER A 144 8.67 -3.84 13.55
CA SER A 144 8.64 -2.74 12.60
C SER A 144 9.36 -3.08 11.30
N MET A 145 8.81 -2.66 10.19
CA MET A 145 9.42 -2.80 8.88
C MET A 145 9.27 -1.50 8.10
N ASN A 146 10.32 -1.10 7.36
CA ASN A 146 10.26 0.07 6.50
C ASN A 146 9.15 -0.12 5.45
N LEU A 147 8.43 0.96 5.14
CA LEU A 147 7.27 0.94 4.26
C LEU A 147 7.58 0.34 2.89
N SER A 148 8.70 0.72 2.28
CA SER A 148 9.09 0.23 0.96
C SER A 148 9.47 -1.27 1.00
N HIS A 149 9.99 -1.75 2.11
CA HIS A 149 10.31 -3.17 2.29
C HIS A 149 9.05 -4.01 2.51
N ALA A 150 8.00 -3.42 3.09
CA ALA A 150 6.71 -4.09 3.27
C ALA A 150 6.01 -4.31 1.94
N LEU A 151 6.25 -3.43 0.98
CA LEU A 151 5.65 -3.55 -0.35
C LEU A 151 6.28 -4.68 -1.15
#